data_d3a92f192ce13107a406c26dbb3ef097
#
_entry.id   d3a92f192ce13107a406c26dbb3ef097
#
_cell.length_a   1.000
_cell.length_b   1.000
_cell.length_c   1.000
_cell.angle_alpha   90.00
_cell.angle_beta   90.00
_cell.angle_gamma   90.00
#
_symmetry.space_group_name_H-M   'P 1'
#
loop_
_entity.id
_entity.type
_entity.pdbx_description
1 polymer ?
#
loop_
_entity_poly.entity_id
_entity_poly.type
_entity_poly.pdbx_seq_one_letter_code
_entity_poly.pdbx_strand_id
1 'polypeptide(L)'
;LVSAGHFDTSASSAQRKLSDQGISLRDQQNSVAEPVEATTIQTVTSTWQVHFDQKNGGTADEEFPELVSWTRKENPIVKYFSGTAIYKTTVTIDSTQLATSARIFIDLGVVKNIADLSINGTPAGVLWKAPFRTADIKPLLKEGDNLLEIKITNVWRNRMIGDVQPGEKHPVTAIRRFYKSTDKLLPSGLLGPVRIITY
;
A
#
# COMPACT_ATOMS: atom_id res chain seq x y z
N LEU A 1 -28.41 47.34 -57.15
CA LEU A 1 -29.75 46.77 -57.25
C LEU A 1 -29.82 45.47 -56.46
N VAL A 2 -30.31 45.56 -55.24
CA VAL A 2 -30.35 44.51 -54.27
C VAL A 2 -31.83 44.28 -53.96
N SER A 3 -32.30 43.07 -54.13
CA SER A 3 -33.62 42.63 -53.72
C SER A 3 -33.57 41.87 -52.39
N ALA A 4 -34.40 42.35 -51.48
CA ALA A 4 -34.56 41.71 -50.13
C ALA A 4 -35.42 40.43 -50.21
N GLY A 5 -34.96 39.34 -49.66
CA GLY A 5 -35.74 38.14 -49.52
C GLY A 5 -36.39 38.07 -48.13
N HIS A 6 -37.65 37.78 -48.17
CA HIS A 6 -38.59 37.68 -47.06
C HIS A 6 -38.34 36.37 -46.29
N PHE A 7 -38.18 36.39 -44.94
CA PHE A 7 -38.17 35.22 -44.10
C PHE A 7 -39.59 34.95 -43.58
N ASP A 8 -40.09 33.82 -43.94
CA ASP A 8 -41.39 33.31 -43.51
C ASP A 8 -41.31 32.59 -42.14
N THR A 9 -42.22 32.96 -41.29
CA THR A 9 -42.38 32.45 -39.93
C THR A 9 -43.28 31.20 -39.94
N SER A 10 -42.70 30.00 -39.82
CA SER A 10 -43.48 28.79 -39.50
C SER A 10 -42.72 27.87 -38.55
N ALA A 11 -42.61 28.32 -37.32
CA ALA A 11 -42.12 27.47 -36.19
C ALA A 11 -43.12 27.54 -35.04
N SER A 12 -44.29 26.98 -35.25
CA SER A 12 -45.31 26.88 -34.17
C SER A 12 -46.19 25.64 -34.32
N SER A 13 -45.61 24.46 -34.24
CA SER A 13 -46.43 23.21 -33.97
C SER A 13 -45.65 21.98 -33.46
N ALA A 14 -44.42 22.14 -33.04
CA ALA A 14 -43.65 21.03 -32.48
C ALA A 14 -43.44 21.10 -30.94
N GLN A 15 -44.09 22.03 -30.24
CA GLN A 15 -43.86 22.26 -28.80
C GLN A 15 -44.99 21.83 -27.86
N ARG A 16 -45.85 20.91 -28.27
CA ARG A 16 -46.91 20.38 -27.41
C ARG A 16 -47.06 18.88 -27.53
N LYS A 17 -46.02 18.10 -27.09
CA LYS A 17 -46.19 16.66 -26.78
C LYS A 17 -45.04 16.09 -25.98
N LEU A 18 -44.45 16.83 -25.04
CA LEU A 18 -43.41 16.32 -24.13
C LEU A 18 -43.63 16.74 -22.66
N SER A 19 -44.89 16.88 -22.24
CA SER A 19 -45.20 17.27 -20.86
C SER A 19 -45.99 16.24 -20.06
N ASP A 20 -45.93 14.95 -20.42
CA ASP A 20 -46.70 13.93 -19.66
C ASP A 20 -45.93 12.61 -19.46
N GLN A 21 -44.65 12.71 -19.19
CA GLN A 21 -43.92 11.68 -18.47
C GLN A 21 -43.18 12.36 -17.33
N GLY A 22 -43.84 12.45 -16.19
CA GLY A 22 -43.31 12.95 -14.93
C GLY A 22 -42.21 12.06 -14.39
N ILE A 23 -41.07 12.03 -15.07
CA ILE A 23 -39.79 11.56 -14.50
C ILE A 23 -39.18 12.77 -13.81
N SER A 24 -39.49 12.87 -12.51
CA SER A 24 -38.86 13.84 -11.64
C SER A 24 -37.34 13.67 -11.67
N LEU A 25 -36.62 14.64 -12.21
CA LEU A 25 -35.16 14.72 -12.16
C LEU A 25 -34.61 14.93 -10.73
N ARG A 26 -35.45 14.75 -9.69
CA ARG A 26 -35.08 14.85 -8.27
C ARG A 26 -34.63 13.53 -7.65
N ASP A 27 -34.88 12.39 -8.29
CA ASP A 27 -34.56 11.08 -7.71
C ASP A 27 -33.19 10.50 -8.14
N GLN A 28 -32.38 11.26 -8.89
CA GLN A 28 -30.98 10.91 -9.16
C GLN A 28 -29.99 11.68 -8.28
N GLN A 29 -30.44 12.20 -7.14
CA GLN A 29 -29.51 12.75 -6.17
C GLN A 29 -29.08 11.67 -5.17
N ASN A 30 -27.82 11.30 -5.31
CA ASN A 30 -26.98 10.79 -4.22
C ASN A 30 -27.35 9.42 -3.64
N SER A 31 -27.12 8.37 -4.38
CA SER A 31 -26.59 7.18 -3.71
C SER A 31 -25.08 7.38 -3.45
N VAL A 32 -24.74 8.29 -2.56
CA VAL A 32 -23.47 8.20 -1.84
C VAL A 32 -23.58 6.86 -1.10
N ALA A 33 -22.87 5.85 -1.59
CA ALA A 33 -22.81 4.58 -0.87
C ALA A 33 -22.36 4.92 0.55
N GLU A 34 -23.23 4.68 1.53
CA GLU A 34 -22.90 4.80 2.95
C GLU A 34 -21.55 4.10 3.15
N PRO A 35 -20.59 4.70 3.88
CA PRO A 35 -19.35 4.02 4.18
C PRO A 35 -19.69 2.74 4.94
N VAL A 36 -19.44 1.58 4.32
CA VAL A 36 -19.63 0.28 4.97
C VAL A 36 -18.63 0.23 6.12
N GLU A 37 -19.13 0.30 7.35
CA GLU A 37 -18.28 0.24 8.53
C GLU A 37 -17.55 -1.10 8.60
N ALA A 38 -16.27 -1.08 8.99
CA ALA A 38 -15.49 -2.28 9.16
C ALA A 38 -16.11 -3.15 10.26
N THR A 39 -16.45 -4.39 9.93
CA THR A 39 -17.07 -5.33 10.87
C THR A 39 -16.08 -5.85 11.89
N THR A 40 -14.80 -6.04 11.48
CA THR A 40 -13.73 -6.52 12.36
C THR A 40 -12.38 -5.96 11.91
N ILE A 41 -11.52 -5.63 12.89
CA ILE A 41 -10.14 -5.25 12.69
C ILE A 41 -9.26 -6.18 13.52
N GLN A 42 -8.45 -6.99 12.85
CA GLN A 42 -7.48 -7.90 13.47
C GLN A 42 -6.07 -7.36 13.25
N THR A 43 -5.33 -7.08 14.33
CA THR A 43 -3.91 -6.72 14.22
C THR A 43 -3.06 -7.99 14.09
N VAL A 44 -2.14 -8.00 13.14
CA VAL A 44 -1.16 -9.08 12.98
C VAL A 44 -0.08 -8.92 14.04
N THR A 45 -0.05 -9.82 15.01
CA THR A 45 0.88 -9.82 16.15
C THR A 45 1.93 -10.92 16.05
N SER A 46 1.85 -11.77 15.03
CA SER A 46 2.86 -12.82 14.79
C SER A 46 4.23 -12.22 14.52
N THR A 47 5.29 -12.90 14.96
CA THR A 47 6.67 -12.52 14.65
C THR A 47 6.90 -12.57 13.13
N TRP A 48 7.60 -11.57 12.63
CA TRP A 48 8.01 -11.50 11.23
C TRP A 48 9.43 -12.01 11.07
N GLN A 49 9.63 -12.92 10.12
CA GLN A 49 10.95 -13.29 9.62
C GLN A 49 11.31 -12.33 8.51
N VAL A 50 12.46 -11.67 8.62
CA VAL A 50 12.84 -10.63 7.66
C VAL A 50 14.20 -10.93 7.07
N HIS A 51 14.24 -11.11 5.77
CA HIS A 51 15.46 -11.35 5.00
C HIS A 51 15.93 -10.06 4.32
N PHE A 52 17.21 -9.74 4.56
CA PHE A 52 17.92 -8.63 3.95
C PHE A 52 19.01 -9.19 3.03
N ASP A 53 18.95 -8.86 1.74
CA ASP A 53 19.99 -9.21 0.78
C ASP A 53 20.46 -7.94 0.10
N GLN A 54 21.64 -7.48 0.48
CA GLN A 54 22.26 -6.32 -0.15
C GLN A 54 23.43 -6.79 -1.02
N LYS A 55 23.26 -6.71 -2.33
CA LYS A 55 24.33 -7.01 -3.28
C LYS A 55 25.59 -6.23 -2.89
N ASN A 56 26.69 -6.95 -2.61
CA ASN A 56 27.97 -6.43 -2.11
C ASN A 56 27.96 -5.85 -0.68
N GLY A 57 26.84 -5.90 0.04
CA GLY A 57 26.71 -5.41 1.42
C GLY A 57 26.45 -6.48 2.47
N GLY A 58 26.34 -7.73 2.03
CA GLY A 58 26.05 -8.88 2.90
C GLY A 58 24.56 -9.16 3.04
N THR A 59 24.28 -10.30 3.66
CA THR A 59 22.92 -10.79 3.96
C THR A 59 22.68 -10.81 5.46
N ALA A 60 21.45 -10.66 5.87
CA ALA A 60 21.03 -10.84 7.26
C ALA A 60 19.62 -11.40 7.31
N ASP A 61 19.39 -12.33 8.22
CA ASP A 61 18.06 -12.79 8.59
C ASP A 61 17.79 -12.33 10.02
N GLU A 62 16.66 -11.69 10.24
CA GLU A 62 16.30 -11.08 11.51
C GLU A 62 14.85 -11.39 11.88
N GLU A 63 14.62 -11.61 13.17
CA GLU A 63 13.28 -11.68 13.71
C GLU A 63 12.81 -10.31 14.17
N PHE A 64 11.55 -10.00 13.84
CA PHE A 64 10.85 -8.79 14.25
C PHE A 64 9.60 -9.19 15.03
N PRO A 65 9.69 -9.42 16.35
CA PRO A 65 8.52 -9.61 17.20
C PRO A 65 7.61 -8.39 17.20
N GLU A 66 8.23 -7.21 17.04
CA GLU A 66 7.55 -5.93 16.83
C GLU A 66 8.08 -5.25 15.58
N LEU A 67 7.17 -4.60 14.85
CA LEU A 67 7.54 -3.83 13.66
C LEU A 67 8.20 -2.51 14.08
N VAL A 68 9.49 -2.45 13.93
CA VAL A 68 10.33 -1.28 14.23
C VAL A 68 11.16 -0.88 13.02
N SER A 69 11.63 0.36 13.00
CA SER A 69 12.53 0.82 11.93
C SER A 69 13.83 0.00 11.93
N TRP A 70 14.31 -0.38 10.75
CA TRP A 70 15.62 -1.00 10.55
C TRP A 70 16.75 -0.23 11.22
N THR A 71 16.65 1.10 11.25
CA THR A 71 17.66 1.98 11.85
C THR A 71 17.79 1.83 13.36
N ARG A 72 16.86 1.12 14.01
CA ARG A 72 16.90 0.80 15.45
C ARG A 72 17.58 -0.52 15.77
N LYS A 73 17.89 -1.33 14.75
CA LYS A 73 18.62 -2.59 14.92
C LYS A 73 20.12 -2.33 15.13
N GLU A 74 20.76 -3.19 15.89
CA GLU A 74 22.21 -3.09 16.17
C GLU A 74 23.04 -3.60 14.99
N ASN A 75 22.55 -4.64 14.29
CA ASN A 75 23.19 -5.21 13.12
C ASN A 75 23.42 -4.14 12.03
N PRO A 76 24.66 -3.79 11.66
CA PRO A 76 24.95 -2.73 10.69
C PRO A 76 24.40 -3.02 9.29
N ILE A 77 24.31 -4.30 8.90
CA ILE A 77 23.70 -4.70 7.61
C ILE A 77 22.24 -4.24 7.55
N VAL A 78 21.51 -4.42 8.64
CA VAL A 78 20.10 -4.02 8.76
C VAL A 78 19.95 -2.52 8.98
N LYS A 79 20.75 -1.97 9.90
CA LYS A 79 20.70 -0.55 10.30
C LYS A 79 20.87 0.40 9.13
N TYR A 80 21.81 0.09 8.24
CA TYR A 80 22.14 0.89 7.07
C TYR A 80 21.63 0.30 5.76
N PHE A 81 20.70 -0.65 5.84
CA PHE A 81 20.17 -1.32 4.65
C PHE A 81 19.50 -0.34 3.70
N SER A 82 19.75 -0.51 2.41
CA SER A 82 19.00 0.13 1.32
C SER A 82 18.81 -0.86 0.19
N GLY A 83 17.55 -1.09 -0.15
CA GLY A 83 17.16 -2.11 -1.09
C GLY A 83 15.79 -2.67 -0.73
N THR A 84 15.56 -3.91 -1.10
CA THR A 84 14.31 -4.62 -0.83
C THR A 84 14.54 -5.70 0.22
N ALA A 85 13.91 -5.55 1.39
CA ALA A 85 13.85 -6.59 2.41
C ALA A 85 12.53 -7.36 2.32
N ILE A 86 12.57 -8.67 2.59
CA ILE A 86 11.43 -9.58 2.47
C ILE A 86 10.95 -9.95 3.87
N TYR A 87 9.74 -9.52 4.20
CA TYR A 87 9.04 -9.86 5.43
C TYR A 87 8.13 -11.05 5.19
N LYS A 88 8.16 -12.02 6.08
CA LYS A 88 7.27 -13.19 6.05
C LYS A 88 6.65 -13.42 7.42
N THR A 89 5.35 -13.68 7.43
CA THR A 89 4.62 -14.15 8.61
C THR A 89 3.41 -14.97 8.18
N THR A 90 2.81 -15.66 9.13
CA THR A 90 1.56 -16.40 8.93
C THR A 90 0.43 -15.70 9.64
N VAL A 91 -0.72 -15.60 8.99
CA VAL A 91 -1.96 -15.10 9.55
C VAL A 91 -3.03 -16.17 9.45
N THR A 92 -3.75 -16.40 10.53
CA THR A 92 -4.84 -17.39 10.56
C THR A 92 -6.17 -16.69 10.30
N ILE A 93 -6.93 -17.21 9.35
CA ILE A 93 -8.27 -16.75 8.98
C ILE A 93 -9.24 -17.87 9.30
N ASP A 94 -10.27 -17.59 10.08
CA ASP A 94 -11.29 -18.59 10.39
C ASP A 94 -12.37 -18.69 9.30
N SER A 95 -13.06 -19.84 9.28
CA SER A 95 -14.11 -20.13 8.30
C SER A 95 -15.30 -19.15 8.39
N THR A 96 -15.63 -18.70 9.60
CA THR A 96 -16.72 -17.72 9.82
C THR A 96 -16.33 -16.38 9.20
N GLN A 97 -15.09 -15.92 9.43
CA GLN A 97 -14.59 -14.68 8.85
C GLN A 97 -14.64 -14.71 7.32
N LEU A 98 -14.22 -15.83 6.68
CA LEU A 98 -14.33 -15.98 5.24
C LEU A 98 -15.78 -16.04 4.74
N ALA A 99 -16.68 -16.72 5.47
CA ALA A 99 -18.05 -16.89 5.05
C ALA A 99 -18.86 -15.59 5.16
N THR A 100 -18.70 -14.84 6.26
CA THR A 100 -19.53 -13.68 6.58
C THR A 100 -19.05 -12.37 6.00
N SER A 101 -17.74 -12.22 5.78
CA SER A 101 -17.17 -10.96 5.25
C SER A 101 -17.47 -10.81 3.76
N ALA A 102 -18.01 -9.65 3.37
CA ALA A 102 -18.17 -9.30 1.96
C ALA A 102 -16.83 -9.03 1.30
N ARG A 103 -15.89 -8.37 2.01
CA ARG A 103 -14.55 -8.01 1.55
C ARG A 103 -13.54 -8.09 2.68
N ILE A 104 -12.29 -8.39 2.33
CA ILE A 104 -11.17 -8.43 3.28
C ILE A 104 -9.99 -7.65 2.69
N PHE A 105 -9.37 -6.79 3.51
CA PHE A 105 -8.25 -5.94 3.12
C PHE A 105 -7.08 -6.10 4.10
N ILE A 106 -5.86 -5.84 3.63
CA ILE A 106 -4.71 -5.63 4.51
C ILE A 106 -4.34 -4.15 4.50
N ASP A 107 -4.25 -3.56 5.68
CA ASP A 107 -3.69 -2.23 5.92
C ASP A 107 -2.32 -2.40 6.58
N LEU A 108 -1.26 -1.90 5.93
CA LEU A 108 0.11 -2.02 6.41
C LEU A 108 0.50 -0.92 7.41
N GLY A 109 -0.41 0.03 7.66
CA GLY A 109 -0.10 1.19 8.49
C GLY A 109 1.00 2.06 7.87
N VAL A 110 2.15 2.16 8.53
CA VAL A 110 3.27 2.98 8.07
C VAL A 110 4.31 2.15 7.34
N VAL A 111 4.56 2.49 6.08
CA VAL A 111 5.57 1.86 5.21
C VAL A 111 6.61 2.89 4.75
N LYS A 112 7.88 2.50 4.65
CA LYS A 112 9.00 3.31 4.19
C LYS A 112 9.80 2.53 3.14
N ASN A 113 9.53 2.61 1.81
CA ASN A 113 8.66 3.54 1.08
C ASN A 113 7.62 2.79 0.24
N ILE A 114 7.99 1.64 -0.36
CA ILE A 114 7.15 0.84 -1.27
C ILE A 114 6.97 -0.53 -0.67
N ALA A 115 5.76 -1.07 -0.75
CA ALA A 115 5.43 -2.44 -0.37
C ALA A 115 4.87 -3.20 -1.57
N ASP A 116 5.43 -4.38 -1.86
CA ASP A 116 4.90 -5.35 -2.82
C ASP A 116 4.45 -6.59 -2.04
N LEU A 117 3.17 -6.93 -2.14
CA LEU A 117 2.55 -7.97 -1.32
C LEU A 117 2.22 -9.20 -2.13
N SER A 118 2.39 -10.36 -1.51
CA SER A 118 1.80 -11.62 -1.96
C SER A 118 1.18 -12.38 -0.79
N ILE A 119 0.14 -13.16 -1.09
CA ILE A 119 -0.57 -14.02 -0.16
C ILE A 119 -0.59 -15.42 -0.75
N ASN A 120 -0.09 -16.41 0.00
CA ASN A 120 0.02 -17.80 -0.47
C ASN A 120 0.77 -17.90 -1.82
N GLY A 121 1.74 -17.02 -2.07
CA GLY A 121 2.49 -16.94 -3.33
C GLY A 121 1.77 -16.20 -4.48
N THR A 122 0.53 -15.77 -4.29
CA THR A 122 -0.21 -15.00 -5.30
C THR A 122 -0.05 -13.49 -5.05
N PRO A 123 0.30 -12.68 -6.06
CA PRO A 123 0.43 -11.22 -5.91
C PRO A 123 -0.87 -10.57 -5.42
N ALA A 124 -0.75 -9.71 -4.41
CA ALA A 124 -1.86 -8.95 -3.83
C ALA A 124 -1.79 -7.44 -4.12
N GLY A 125 -0.71 -7.00 -4.78
CA GLY A 125 -0.55 -5.64 -5.28
C GLY A 125 0.67 -4.90 -4.72
N VAL A 126 0.96 -3.77 -5.36
CA VAL A 126 2.05 -2.86 -4.99
C VAL A 126 1.48 -1.58 -4.41
N LEU A 127 1.90 -1.23 -3.21
CA LEU A 127 1.49 -0.04 -2.47
C LEU A 127 2.67 0.93 -2.38
N TRP A 128 2.50 2.14 -2.90
CA TRP A 128 3.56 3.14 -2.99
C TRP A 128 3.18 4.50 -2.38
N LYS A 129 1.93 4.64 -1.92
CA LYS A 129 1.41 5.84 -1.25
C LYS A 129 0.42 5.47 -0.15
N ALA A 130 0.28 6.31 0.85
CA ALA A 130 -0.72 6.16 1.89
C ALA A 130 -2.16 6.45 1.34
N PRO A 131 -3.19 5.79 1.88
CA PRO A 131 -3.09 4.70 2.86
C PRO A 131 -2.51 3.44 2.21
N PHE A 132 -1.61 2.75 2.93
CA PHE A 132 -0.99 1.51 2.46
C PHE A 132 -1.95 0.34 2.67
N ARG A 133 -3.03 0.31 1.90
CA ARG A 133 -4.10 -0.69 1.98
C ARG A 133 -4.28 -1.38 0.63
N THR A 134 -4.44 -2.70 0.66
CA THR A 134 -4.67 -3.53 -0.53
C THR A 134 -6.06 -3.28 -1.14
N ALA A 135 -6.27 -3.79 -2.36
CA ALA A 135 -7.60 -4.11 -2.84
C ALA A 135 -8.19 -5.28 -2.02
N ASP A 136 -9.39 -5.76 -2.36
CA ASP A 136 -10.00 -6.93 -1.72
C ASP A 136 -9.12 -8.16 -1.96
N ILE A 137 -8.66 -8.76 -0.85
CA ILE A 137 -7.80 -9.95 -0.85
C ILE A 137 -8.54 -11.23 -0.52
N LYS A 138 -9.84 -11.17 -0.23
CA LYS A 138 -10.64 -12.34 0.12
C LYS A 138 -10.45 -13.52 -0.85
N PRO A 139 -10.39 -13.32 -2.20
CA PRO A 139 -10.14 -14.40 -3.15
C PRO A 139 -8.79 -15.10 -3.03
N LEU A 140 -7.81 -14.50 -2.33
CA LEU A 140 -6.45 -15.02 -2.13
C LEU A 140 -6.32 -15.79 -0.81
N LEU A 141 -7.31 -15.69 0.07
CA LEU A 141 -7.30 -16.28 1.39
C LEU A 141 -7.95 -17.66 1.40
N LYS A 142 -7.48 -18.50 2.31
CA LYS A 142 -8.07 -19.80 2.65
C LYS A 142 -8.35 -19.87 4.15
N GLU A 143 -9.20 -20.79 4.56
CA GLU A 143 -9.35 -21.13 5.97
C GLU A 143 -8.02 -21.63 6.56
N GLY A 144 -7.75 -21.28 7.81
CA GLY A 144 -6.52 -21.59 8.50
C GLY A 144 -5.38 -20.66 8.14
N ASP A 145 -4.17 -21.20 8.05
CA ASP A 145 -2.95 -20.43 7.92
C ASP A 145 -2.70 -19.94 6.48
N ASN A 146 -2.48 -18.64 6.37
CA ASN A 146 -2.14 -17.95 5.14
C ASN A 146 -0.76 -17.31 5.28
N LEU A 147 0.16 -17.62 4.34
CA LEU A 147 1.47 -17.00 4.28
C LEU A 147 1.35 -15.60 3.69
N LEU A 148 1.75 -14.60 4.46
CA LEU A 148 1.87 -13.23 4.03
C LEU A 148 3.34 -12.91 3.78
N GLU A 149 3.68 -12.52 2.55
CA GLU A 149 5.01 -12.04 2.16
C GLU A 149 4.90 -10.58 1.71
N ILE A 150 5.74 -9.72 2.29
CA ILE A 150 5.77 -8.28 1.98
C ILE A 150 7.21 -7.88 1.67
N LYS A 151 7.46 -7.43 0.45
CA LYS A 151 8.74 -6.87 0.02
C LYS A 151 8.72 -5.37 0.25
N ILE A 152 9.58 -4.88 1.15
CA ILE A 152 9.69 -3.45 1.47
C ILE A 152 10.94 -2.88 0.82
N THR A 153 10.76 -1.91 -0.06
CA THR A 153 11.86 -1.19 -0.71
C THR A 153 11.97 0.22 -0.16
N ASN A 154 13.17 0.58 0.32
CA ASN A 154 13.48 1.91 0.84
C ASN A 154 14.40 2.71 -0.10
N VAL A 155 14.85 3.89 0.37
CA VAL A 155 15.75 4.80 -0.35
C VAL A 155 17.20 4.65 0.09
N TRP A 156 18.15 5.07 -0.75
CA TRP A 156 19.61 4.86 -0.58
C TRP A 156 20.26 5.65 0.56
N ARG A 157 19.62 6.66 1.14
CA ARG A 157 20.21 7.58 2.12
C ARG A 157 20.93 6.86 3.27
N ASN A 158 20.28 5.88 3.88
CA ASN A 158 20.87 5.19 5.05
C ASN A 158 22.11 4.39 4.67
N ARG A 159 22.12 3.78 3.48
CA ARG A 159 23.32 3.07 3.00
C ARG A 159 24.48 4.04 2.74
N MET A 160 24.22 5.19 2.12
CA MET A 160 25.25 6.19 1.90
C MET A 160 25.85 6.74 3.20
N ILE A 161 25.03 6.85 4.26
CA ILE A 161 25.52 7.19 5.61
C ILE A 161 26.33 6.03 6.20
N GLY A 162 25.88 4.78 5.97
CA GLY A 162 26.62 3.58 6.39
C GLY A 162 27.99 3.47 5.75
N ASP A 163 28.10 3.80 4.46
CA ASP A 163 29.34 3.71 3.69
C ASP A 163 30.42 4.71 4.15
N VAL A 164 30.08 5.73 4.90
CA VAL A 164 31.01 6.72 5.47
C VAL A 164 31.24 6.55 6.97
N GLN A 165 30.75 5.43 7.56
CA GLN A 165 31.03 5.14 8.97
C GLN A 165 32.52 4.89 9.20
N PRO A 166 33.09 5.30 10.35
CA PRO A 166 34.47 4.99 10.71
C PRO A 166 34.70 3.47 10.71
N GLY A 167 35.69 3.01 10.00
CA GLY A 167 36.05 1.59 9.92
C GLY A 167 35.32 0.78 8.85
N GLU A 168 34.40 1.38 8.09
CA GLU A 168 33.77 0.69 6.95
C GLU A 168 34.78 0.35 5.86
N LYS A 169 34.96 -0.96 5.60
CA LYS A 169 35.97 -1.48 4.66
C LYS A 169 35.39 -1.81 3.29
N HIS A 170 34.08 -2.07 3.23
CA HIS A 170 33.38 -2.56 2.05
C HIS A 170 32.16 -1.69 1.72
N PRO A 171 32.37 -0.42 1.35
CA PRO A 171 31.27 0.46 1.02
C PRO A 171 30.54 -0.04 -0.23
N VAL A 172 29.22 0.00 -0.19
CA VAL A 172 28.34 -0.48 -1.27
C VAL A 172 28.21 0.56 -2.38
N THR A 173 28.25 1.85 -2.04
CA THR A 173 28.10 2.94 -3.00
C THR A 173 29.45 3.63 -3.29
N ALA A 174 29.59 4.16 -4.51
CA ALA A 174 30.75 5.00 -4.87
C ALA A 174 30.58 6.46 -4.41
N ILE A 175 29.41 6.87 -3.94
CA ILE A 175 29.06 8.25 -3.62
C ILE A 175 29.35 8.51 -2.14
N ARG A 176 30.42 9.27 -1.83
CA ARG A 176 30.84 9.55 -0.44
C ARG A 176 30.82 11.02 -0.05
N ARG A 177 30.32 11.92 -0.90
CA ARG A 177 30.47 13.37 -0.70
C ARG A 177 29.24 14.05 -0.09
N PHE A 178 28.07 13.40 -0.07
CA PHE A 178 26.81 14.05 0.30
C PHE A 178 26.40 13.85 1.75
N TYR A 179 26.91 12.81 2.41
CA TYR A 179 26.53 12.48 3.77
C TYR A 179 27.75 12.34 4.68
N LYS A 180 27.54 12.67 5.98
CA LYS A 180 28.48 12.45 7.06
C LYS A 180 28.05 11.25 7.89
N SER A 181 29.00 10.61 8.58
CA SER A 181 28.71 9.49 9.50
C SER A 181 27.78 9.88 10.65
N THR A 182 27.71 11.18 10.97
CA THR A 182 26.85 11.75 12.01
C THR A 182 25.46 12.18 11.52
N ASP A 183 25.19 12.06 10.22
CA ASP A 183 23.89 12.46 9.68
C ASP A 183 22.78 11.54 10.19
N LYS A 184 21.59 12.13 10.41
CA LYS A 184 20.42 11.40 10.90
C LYS A 184 19.92 10.39 9.87
N LEU A 185 19.78 9.14 10.29
CA LEU A 185 19.17 8.09 9.49
C LEU A 185 17.66 8.35 9.31
N LEU A 186 17.13 7.99 8.16
CA LEU A 186 15.68 8.00 7.91
C LEU A 186 15.05 6.70 8.41
N PRO A 187 13.87 6.77 9.05
CA PRO A 187 13.11 5.57 9.36
C PRO A 187 12.91 4.71 8.10
N SER A 188 13.10 3.41 8.20
CA SER A 188 13.06 2.47 7.08
C SER A 188 12.34 1.19 7.48
N GLY A 189 11.69 0.55 6.51
CA GLY A 189 11.03 -0.73 6.70
C GLY A 189 9.51 -0.65 6.84
N LEU A 190 8.93 -1.76 7.25
CA LEU A 190 7.54 -1.87 7.65
C LEU A 190 7.43 -1.51 9.13
N LEU A 191 6.70 -0.44 9.43
CA LEU A 191 6.56 0.08 10.79
C LEU A 191 5.17 -0.23 11.38
N GLY A 192 4.23 -0.67 10.53
CA GLY A 192 2.91 -1.12 10.94
C GLY A 192 2.02 -0.02 11.57
N PRO A 193 1.05 -0.41 12.40
CA PRO A 193 0.63 -1.80 12.61
C PRO A 193 0.00 -2.40 11.35
N VAL A 194 0.27 -3.69 11.09
CA VAL A 194 -0.39 -4.44 10.02
C VAL A 194 -1.73 -4.95 10.54
N ARG A 195 -2.79 -4.72 9.77
CA ARG A 195 -4.17 -5.08 10.16
C ARG A 195 -4.89 -5.77 9.01
N ILE A 196 -5.67 -6.78 9.36
CA ILE A 196 -6.68 -7.38 8.49
C ILE A 196 -8.00 -6.69 8.83
N ILE A 197 -8.68 -6.14 7.83
CA ILE A 197 -9.92 -5.38 7.96
C ILE A 197 -10.99 -6.10 7.16
N THR A 198 -12.09 -6.45 7.80
CA THR A 198 -13.24 -7.13 7.19
C THR A 198 -14.47 -6.23 7.17
N TYR A 199 -15.27 -6.37 6.12
CA TYR A 199 -16.54 -5.67 5.93
C TYR A 199 -17.66 -6.66 5.68
#